data_d1836d7d9013d1aaa5f4663f66058f72
#
_entry.id   d1836d7d9013d1aaa5f4663f66058f72
#
_cell.length_a   1.000
_cell.length_b   1.000
_cell.length_c   1.000
_cell.angle_alpha   90.00
_cell.angle_beta   90.00
_cell.angle_gamma   90.00
#
_symmetry.space_group_name_H-M   'P 1'
#
loop_
_entity.id
_entity.type
_entity.pdbx_description
1 polymer ?
#
loop_
_entity_poly.entity_id
_entity_poly.type
_entity_poly.pdbx_seq_one_letter_code
_entity_poly.pdbx_strand_id
1 'polypeptide(L)'
;MKITVLKSTVEEALAPILKMVANAKLPADCHPTLTFQSDKQRITIGCTLPEQQLSIVLLDAVFDEKNTAFDVNLDMFRRLLASSKGARLSIETDTAHVMLNCDERFIGQLVPMTSKSDIKFAIPKDADSTVLPTNFANFVLQAFTCAADAKDRLALSGVNVSSKGIAGTDGRQLFYLPLPLQLKNDVTLPQSKNYALLKCLRWTSLAHWKTQTTISEWMFTIAGDCFRYTAKALDTRYPNYLQVIPPDGTCDVKITLSPESAESLLSFLGKKASFATLTIHSDRIELLEDNEQEKSLRPGLFKAKCSGPNLPRKVRINTHYLMQFLKMGFTSLAFPSKSRCPLVSSAGVGTYMFMPCGFSSQSNAAATAPEPEAKPAVTNSPIATPTNTKTKEKTTMTQVITSTPVTTPAPTFTRPVPQTTVPANPLDETLASITAMREQLASLEVRLLEAARKIKAALIEQKQKERQFADATRKLERIRLAV
;
A
#
# COMPACT_ATOMS: atom_id res chain seq x y z
N MET A 1 -5.27 -3.83 35.43
CA MET A 1 -4.20 -4.12 34.45
C MET A 1 -3.10 -3.09 34.58
N LYS A 2 -1.86 -3.54 34.66
CA LYS A 2 -0.67 -2.67 34.68
C LYS A 2 0.20 -2.98 33.47
N ILE A 3 0.57 -1.93 32.71
CA ILE A 3 1.45 -2.01 31.54
C ILE A 3 2.69 -1.20 31.84
N THR A 4 3.86 -1.78 31.62
CA THR A 4 5.13 -1.06 31.68
C THR A 4 5.83 -1.17 30.33
N VAL A 5 6.21 -0.03 29.75
CA VAL A 5 6.75 0.07 28.39
C VAL A 5 7.71 1.25 28.28
N LEU A 6 8.63 1.23 27.32
CA LEU A 6 9.44 2.41 27.00
C LEU A 6 8.56 3.51 26.38
N LYS A 7 8.72 4.72 26.86
CA LYS A 7 8.00 5.89 26.32
C LYS A 7 8.22 6.05 24.81
N SER A 8 9.45 5.85 24.33
CA SER A 8 9.78 5.92 22.91
C SER A 8 9.01 4.91 22.07
N THR A 9 8.79 3.68 22.57
CA THR A 9 8.00 2.66 21.88
C THR A 9 6.55 3.09 21.72
N VAL A 10 5.97 3.71 22.75
CA VAL A 10 4.61 4.27 22.67
C VAL A 10 4.55 5.45 21.70
N GLU A 11 5.51 6.36 21.72
CA GLU A 11 5.58 7.50 20.80
C GLU A 11 5.74 7.04 19.34
N GLU A 12 6.57 6.04 19.09
CA GLU A 12 6.74 5.42 17.76
C GLU A 12 5.45 4.76 17.27
N ALA A 13 4.72 4.06 18.13
CA ALA A 13 3.44 3.45 17.81
C ALA A 13 2.32 4.48 17.63
N LEU A 14 2.33 5.57 18.38
CA LEU A 14 1.35 6.67 18.24
C LEU A 14 1.54 7.47 16.95
N ALA A 15 2.75 7.63 16.45
CA ALA A 15 3.03 8.50 15.31
C ALA A 15 2.21 8.15 14.06
N PRO A 16 2.10 6.89 13.59
CA PRO A 16 1.22 6.53 12.49
C PRO A 16 -0.27 6.64 12.83
N ILE A 17 -0.68 6.36 14.07
CA ILE A 17 -2.06 6.53 14.53
C ILE A 17 -2.49 8.00 14.43
N LEU A 18 -1.70 8.92 14.97
CA LEU A 18 -1.98 10.36 14.91
C LEU A 18 -2.07 10.88 13.46
N LYS A 19 -1.20 10.39 12.59
CA LYS A 19 -1.26 10.74 11.16
C LYS A 19 -2.50 10.16 10.48
N MET A 20 -2.92 8.94 10.83
CA MET A 20 -4.15 8.35 10.34
C MET A 20 -5.37 9.19 10.75
N VAL A 21 -5.44 9.59 12.01
CA VAL A 21 -6.49 10.47 12.54
C VAL A 21 -6.50 11.82 11.82
N ALA A 22 -5.34 12.45 11.65
CA ALA A 22 -5.22 13.71 10.91
C ALA A 22 -5.65 13.60 9.42
N ASN A 23 -5.40 12.46 8.78
CA ASN A 23 -5.83 12.21 7.41
C ASN A 23 -7.34 11.97 7.28
N ALA A 24 -8.01 11.53 8.34
CA ALA A 24 -9.42 11.14 8.31
C ALA A 24 -10.39 12.34 8.26
N LYS A 25 -9.92 13.59 8.49
CA LYS A 25 -10.75 14.81 8.49
C LYS A 25 -12.02 14.65 9.32
N LEU A 26 -11.86 14.21 10.56
CA LEU A 26 -12.97 13.98 11.48
C LEU A 26 -13.72 15.27 11.80
N PRO A 27 -15.03 15.20 12.10
CA PRO A 27 -15.79 16.32 12.66
C PRO A 27 -15.13 16.86 13.94
N ALA A 28 -15.36 18.14 14.23
CA ALA A 28 -14.71 18.82 15.37
C ALA A 28 -15.13 18.25 16.75
N ASP A 29 -16.31 17.66 16.82
CA ASP A 29 -16.90 16.99 17.99
C ASP A 29 -16.49 15.51 18.12
N CYS A 30 -15.78 14.98 17.13
CA CYS A 30 -15.29 13.62 17.19
C CYS A 30 -14.00 13.54 18.00
N HIS A 31 -14.06 12.80 19.11
CA HIS A 31 -12.91 12.53 19.97
C HIS A 31 -12.39 11.12 19.70
N PRO A 32 -11.30 10.95 18.94
CA PRO A 32 -10.73 9.65 18.66
C PRO A 32 -10.33 8.92 19.95
N THR A 33 -10.64 7.64 19.98
CA THR A 33 -10.37 6.77 21.12
C THR A 33 -9.09 5.96 20.86
N LEU A 34 -8.23 5.92 21.86
CA LEU A 34 -7.04 5.08 21.87
C LEU A 34 -7.32 3.84 22.70
N THR A 35 -7.26 2.68 22.06
CA THR A 35 -7.49 1.37 22.69
C THR A 35 -6.17 0.72 23.04
N PHE A 36 -6.03 0.27 24.28
CA PHE A 36 -5.00 -0.65 24.73
C PHE A 36 -5.62 -2.02 24.86
N GLN A 37 -5.05 -3.02 24.21
CA GLN A 37 -5.56 -4.39 24.28
C GLN A 37 -4.41 -5.36 24.52
N SER A 38 -4.54 -6.18 25.57
CA SER A 38 -3.65 -7.30 25.82
C SER A 38 -4.25 -8.59 25.28
N ASP A 39 -3.43 -9.41 24.66
CA ASP A 39 -3.72 -10.82 24.42
C ASP A 39 -2.82 -11.69 25.31
N LYS A 40 -2.68 -12.99 25.00
CA LYS A 40 -1.86 -13.90 25.79
C LYS A 40 -0.38 -13.52 25.90
N GLN A 41 0.16 -12.76 24.93
CA GLN A 41 1.60 -12.55 24.80
C GLN A 41 1.98 -11.12 24.40
N ARG A 42 1.02 -10.29 23.95
CA ARG A 42 1.29 -8.99 23.32
C ARG A 42 0.32 -7.93 23.81
N ILE A 43 0.81 -6.71 23.84
CA ILE A 43 -0.05 -5.53 23.98
C ILE A 43 -0.07 -4.81 22.64
N THR A 44 -1.26 -4.42 22.26
CA THR A 44 -1.50 -3.57 21.10
C THR A 44 -2.09 -2.24 21.53
N ILE A 45 -1.66 -1.20 20.85
CA ILE A 45 -2.25 0.14 20.92
C ILE A 45 -2.94 0.40 19.60
N GLY A 46 -4.19 0.87 19.62
CA GLY A 46 -4.95 1.07 18.40
C GLY A 46 -5.89 2.26 18.46
N CYS A 47 -6.38 2.67 17.30
CA CYS A 47 -7.41 3.68 17.17
C CYS A 47 -8.41 3.25 16.10
N THR A 48 -9.69 3.32 16.47
CA THR A 48 -10.81 3.01 15.59
C THR A 48 -11.50 4.29 15.15
N LEU A 49 -11.66 4.44 13.84
CA LEU A 49 -12.39 5.51 13.17
C LEU A 49 -13.58 4.91 12.40
N PRO A 50 -14.55 5.69 11.94
CA PRO A 50 -15.76 5.16 11.29
C PRO A 50 -15.54 4.19 10.13
N GLU A 51 -14.47 4.38 9.35
CA GLU A 51 -14.19 3.57 8.14
C GLU A 51 -12.85 2.83 8.20
N GLN A 52 -12.09 2.99 9.27
CA GLN A 52 -10.75 2.41 9.36
C GLN A 52 -10.29 2.22 10.81
N GLN A 53 -9.42 1.25 11.00
CA GLN A 53 -8.78 0.95 12.27
C GLN A 53 -7.29 0.68 12.06
N LEU A 54 -6.46 1.20 12.94
CA LEU A 54 -5.03 0.86 12.99
C LEU A 54 -4.68 0.41 14.39
N SER A 55 -4.06 -0.75 14.52
CA SER A 55 -3.47 -1.26 15.74
C SER A 55 -2.01 -1.61 15.56
N ILE A 56 -1.18 -1.33 16.56
CA ILE A 56 0.27 -1.52 16.54
C ILE A 56 0.68 -2.25 17.81
N VAL A 57 1.56 -3.23 17.68
CA VAL A 57 2.09 -4.03 18.79
C VAL A 57 3.17 -3.21 19.51
N LEU A 58 3.09 -3.14 20.83
CA LEU A 58 4.14 -2.59 21.70
C LEU A 58 5.12 -3.71 22.03
N LEU A 59 6.27 -3.72 21.38
CA LEU A 59 7.22 -4.85 21.42
C LEU A 59 7.88 -5.03 22.78
N ASP A 60 8.13 -3.94 23.52
CA ASP A 60 8.86 -3.96 24.80
C ASP A 60 7.93 -3.86 26.02
N ALA A 61 6.64 -4.10 25.83
CA ALA A 61 5.66 -3.94 26.89
C ALA A 61 5.60 -5.18 27.80
N VAL A 62 5.67 -4.94 29.11
CA VAL A 62 5.41 -5.94 30.15
C VAL A 62 4.05 -5.64 30.77
N PHE A 63 3.26 -6.66 31.01
CA PHE A 63 1.89 -6.53 31.54
C PHE A 63 1.52 -7.70 32.45
N ASP A 64 0.61 -7.45 33.39
CA ASP A 64 0.18 -8.39 34.42
C ASP A 64 -1.11 -9.15 34.05
N GLU A 65 -2.02 -8.53 33.30
CA GLU A 65 -3.30 -9.11 32.94
C GLU A 65 -3.40 -9.45 31.46
N LYS A 66 -4.04 -10.58 31.16
CA LYS A 66 -4.24 -11.09 29.80
C LYS A 66 -5.69 -10.94 29.36
N ASN A 67 -5.88 -10.74 28.05
CA ASN A 67 -7.21 -10.60 27.42
C ASN A 67 -8.03 -9.44 27.98
N THR A 68 -7.38 -8.36 28.34
CA THR A 68 -8.00 -7.14 28.88
C THR A 68 -7.88 -6.03 27.85
N ALA A 69 -8.89 -5.17 27.76
CA ALA A 69 -8.86 -3.98 26.91
C ALA A 69 -9.45 -2.78 27.65
N PHE A 70 -8.91 -1.60 27.40
CA PHE A 70 -9.46 -0.34 27.85
C PHE A 70 -9.21 0.76 26.83
N ASP A 71 -10.12 1.74 26.83
CA ASP A 71 -10.10 2.86 25.92
C ASP A 71 -9.84 4.16 26.68
N VAL A 72 -9.08 5.06 26.08
CA VAL A 72 -8.85 6.43 26.59
C VAL A 72 -8.97 7.45 25.48
N ASN A 73 -9.22 8.70 25.83
CA ASN A 73 -9.19 9.80 24.86
C ASN A 73 -7.77 10.00 24.30
N LEU A 74 -7.63 9.90 22.97
CA LEU A 74 -6.34 9.99 22.30
C LEU A 74 -5.62 11.33 22.53
N ASP A 75 -6.34 12.45 22.46
CA ASP A 75 -5.73 13.76 22.61
C ASP A 75 -5.26 14.03 24.03
N MET A 76 -6.04 13.60 25.02
CA MET A 76 -5.64 13.71 26.43
C MET A 76 -4.43 12.83 26.72
N PHE A 77 -4.44 11.57 26.25
CA PHE A 77 -3.29 10.67 26.39
C PHE A 77 -2.03 11.28 25.78
N ARG A 78 -2.12 11.79 24.54
CA ARG A 78 -1.01 12.45 23.84
C ARG A 78 -0.46 13.65 24.61
N ARG A 79 -1.33 14.51 25.19
CA ARG A 79 -0.90 15.67 25.99
C ARG A 79 -0.14 15.25 27.24
N LEU A 80 -0.64 14.25 27.96
CA LEU A 80 0.02 13.72 29.15
C LEU A 80 1.38 13.10 28.79
N LEU A 81 1.43 12.30 27.72
CA LEU A 81 2.68 11.71 27.25
C LEU A 81 3.72 12.78 26.86
N ALA A 82 3.29 13.85 26.17
CA ALA A 82 4.18 14.94 25.77
C ALA A 82 4.71 15.75 26.96
N SER A 83 3.94 15.88 28.05
CA SER A 83 4.35 16.59 29.27
C SER A 83 5.31 15.77 30.14
N SER A 84 5.36 14.45 29.94
CA SER A 84 6.18 13.54 30.77
C SER A 84 7.67 13.66 30.45
N LYS A 85 8.48 13.68 31.50
CA LYS A 85 9.94 13.60 31.42
C LYS A 85 10.38 12.26 31.99
N GLY A 86 11.01 11.43 31.19
CA GLY A 86 11.47 10.10 31.61
C GLY A 86 11.45 9.09 30.46
N ALA A 87 11.97 7.90 30.70
CA ALA A 87 12.15 6.88 29.69
C ALA A 87 11.11 5.74 29.76
N ARG A 88 10.64 5.43 30.97
CA ARG A 88 9.76 4.28 31.21
C ARG A 88 8.37 4.73 31.61
N LEU A 89 7.36 4.34 30.83
CA LEU A 89 5.95 4.63 31.08
C LEU A 89 5.28 3.45 31.77
N SER A 90 4.56 3.70 32.87
CA SER A 90 3.66 2.76 33.53
C SER A 90 2.22 3.25 33.37
N ILE A 91 1.35 2.39 32.88
CA ILE A 91 -0.08 2.65 32.70
C ILE A 91 -0.82 1.66 33.58
N GLU A 92 -1.51 2.16 34.58
CA GLU A 92 -2.30 1.34 35.53
C GLU A 92 -3.78 1.69 35.36
N THR A 93 -4.61 0.69 35.12
CA THR A 93 -6.05 0.88 34.99
C THR A 93 -6.82 0.10 36.05
N ASP A 94 -7.79 0.76 36.63
CA ASP A 94 -8.86 0.17 37.41
C ASP A 94 -10.22 0.43 36.71
N THR A 95 -11.31 0.19 37.41
CA THR A 95 -12.68 0.37 36.86
C THR A 95 -13.06 1.83 36.62
N ALA A 96 -12.41 2.77 37.28
CA ALA A 96 -12.78 4.19 37.28
C ALA A 96 -11.73 5.08 36.61
N HIS A 97 -10.44 4.64 36.63
CA HIS A 97 -9.35 5.51 36.23
C HIS A 97 -8.24 4.77 35.47
N VAL A 98 -7.55 5.51 34.63
CA VAL A 98 -6.29 5.10 34.01
C VAL A 98 -5.20 6.07 34.48
N MET A 99 -4.31 5.58 35.31
CA MET A 99 -3.20 6.35 35.87
C MET A 99 -1.96 6.19 35.01
N LEU A 100 -1.30 7.29 34.71
CA LEU A 100 -0.04 7.32 33.97
C LEU A 100 1.09 7.79 34.88
N ASN A 101 2.15 7.00 34.93
CA ASN A 101 3.38 7.31 35.63
C ASN A 101 4.56 7.23 34.64
N CYS A 102 5.57 8.09 34.79
CA CYS A 102 6.81 8.02 34.02
C CYS A 102 8.00 8.05 34.98
N ASP A 103 8.84 7.01 34.94
CA ASP A 103 9.93 6.78 35.91
C ASP A 103 9.44 6.96 37.34
N GLU A 104 8.33 6.29 37.70
CA GLU A 104 7.64 6.30 39.00
C GLU A 104 7.01 7.63 39.41
N ARG A 105 7.10 8.66 38.57
CA ARG A 105 6.43 9.95 38.82
C ARG A 105 5.05 9.97 38.20
N PHE A 106 4.06 10.35 38.97
CA PHE A 106 2.70 10.55 38.49
C PHE A 106 2.65 11.66 37.43
N ILE A 107 2.12 11.35 36.23
CA ILE A 107 1.96 12.32 35.13
C ILE A 107 0.54 12.85 35.09
N GLY A 108 -0.43 11.98 35.27
CA GLY A 108 -1.84 12.33 35.17
C GLY A 108 -2.76 11.11 35.19
N GLN A 109 -4.04 11.41 35.17
CA GLN A 109 -5.14 10.46 35.24
C GLN A 109 -6.12 10.70 34.11
N LEU A 110 -6.60 9.62 33.50
CA LEU A 110 -7.63 9.62 32.47
C LEU A 110 -8.84 8.83 32.96
N VAL A 111 -10.00 9.16 32.43
CA VAL A 111 -11.21 8.37 32.62
C VAL A 111 -11.26 7.31 31.52
N PRO A 112 -11.39 6.02 31.84
CA PRO A 112 -11.59 5.00 30.82
C PRO A 112 -12.91 5.25 30.10
N MET A 113 -12.88 5.12 28.78
CA MET A 113 -14.06 5.22 27.94
C MET A 113 -14.71 3.84 27.82
N THR A 114 -16.02 3.79 27.69
CA THR A 114 -16.68 2.51 27.40
C THR A 114 -16.27 2.04 26.01
N SER A 115 -15.60 0.89 25.96
CA SER A 115 -15.17 0.31 24.67
C SER A 115 -16.40 -0.06 23.85
N LYS A 116 -16.54 0.57 22.69
CA LYS A 116 -17.44 0.10 21.64
C LYS A 116 -16.66 -0.89 20.80
N SER A 117 -16.79 -2.19 21.12
CA SER A 117 -16.25 -3.24 20.26
C SER A 117 -16.90 -3.12 18.87
N ASP A 118 -16.17 -2.57 17.93
CA ASP A 118 -16.66 -2.39 16.55
C ASP A 118 -16.51 -3.73 15.82
N ILE A 119 -17.54 -4.57 15.91
CA ILE A 119 -17.62 -5.91 15.32
C ILE A 119 -17.28 -5.89 13.83
N LYS A 120 -17.52 -4.76 13.16
CA LYS A 120 -17.24 -4.58 11.73
C LYS A 120 -15.74 -4.74 11.37
N PHE A 121 -14.82 -4.49 12.30
CA PHE A 121 -13.37 -4.63 12.10
C PHE A 121 -12.82 -5.99 12.52
N ALA A 122 -13.65 -6.85 13.12
CA ALA A 122 -13.25 -8.20 13.43
C ALA A 122 -13.11 -9.04 12.14
N ILE A 123 -11.96 -9.68 11.97
CA ILE A 123 -11.72 -10.54 10.81
C ILE A 123 -12.44 -11.87 11.04
N PRO A 124 -13.42 -12.26 10.22
CA PRO A 124 -14.09 -13.55 10.35
C PRO A 124 -13.12 -14.68 9.96
N LYS A 125 -13.39 -15.90 10.46
CA LYS A 125 -12.54 -17.07 10.24
C LYS A 125 -12.52 -17.51 8.77
N ASP A 126 -13.55 -17.21 8.02
CA ASP A 126 -13.75 -17.51 6.61
C ASP A 126 -13.33 -16.36 5.66
N ALA A 127 -12.69 -15.33 6.20
CA ALA A 127 -12.15 -14.23 5.40
C ALA A 127 -11.20 -14.75 4.32
N ASP A 128 -11.36 -14.23 3.10
CA ASP A 128 -10.45 -14.53 2.00
C ASP A 128 -9.10 -13.85 2.28
N SER A 129 -8.03 -14.63 2.39
CA SER A 129 -6.73 -14.13 2.82
C SER A 129 -5.58 -14.67 2.01
N THR A 130 -4.54 -13.87 1.84
CA THR A 130 -3.31 -14.23 1.12
C THR A 130 -2.08 -13.71 1.83
N VAL A 131 -0.98 -14.43 1.66
CA VAL A 131 0.36 -13.96 2.07
C VAL A 131 0.88 -12.99 1.03
N LEU A 132 1.49 -11.92 1.49
CA LEU A 132 2.00 -10.86 0.64
C LEU A 132 3.52 -11.01 0.44
N PRO A 133 4.03 -10.79 -0.78
CA PRO A 133 5.46 -10.76 -1.03
C PRO A 133 6.11 -9.51 -0.42
N THR A 134 7.41 -9.58 -0.27
CA THR A 134 8.24 -8.49 0.17
C THR A 134 8.05 -7.27 -0.69
N ASN A 135 8.01 -6.12 -0.57
CA ASN A 135 7.77 -4.99 -1.48
C ASN A 135 6.32 -4.77 -1.95
N PHE A 136 5.36 -5.56 -1.49
CA PHE A 136 3.96 -5.40 -1.88
C PHE A 136 3.46 -3.95 -1.67
N ALA A 137 3.83 -3.33 -0.55
CA ALA A 137 3.49 -1.93 -0.26
C ALA A 137 3.99 -0.95 -1.33
N ASN A 138 5.19 -1.16 -1.87
CA ASN A 138 5.74 -0.32 -2.94
C ASN A 138 4.92 -0.48 -4.22
N PHE A 139 4.54 -1.71 -4.57
CA PHE A 139 3.74 -1.99 -5.76
C PHE A 139 2.33 -1.37 -5.67
N VAL A 140 1.70 -1.47 -4.51
CA VAL A 140 0.41 -0.80 -4.26
C VAL A 140 0.55 0.71 -4.40
N LEU A 141 1.60 1.32 -3.84
CA LEU A 141 1.83 2.76 -3.97
C LEU A 141 2.12 3.18 -5.43
N GLN A 142 2.86 2.37 -6.19
CA GLN A 142 3.05 2.60 -7.63
C GLN A 142 1.73 2.53 -8.39
N ALA A 143 0.91 1.51 -8.12
CA ALA A 143 -0.40 1.38 -8.73
C ALA A 143 -1.32 2.57 -8.41
N PHE A 144 -1.27 3.11 -7.19
CA PHE A 144 -2.03 4.32 -6.83
C PHE A 144 -1.63 5.57 -7.60
N THR A 145 -0.39 5.67 -8.07
CA THR A 145 0.00 6.83 -8.92
C THR A 145 -0.69 6.81 -10.27
N CYS A 146 -1.23 5.66 -10.68
CA CYS A 146 -1.99 5.49 -11.91
C CYS A 146 -3.51 5.52 -11.71
N ALA A 147 -3.99 5.46 -10.47
CA ALA A 147 -5.42 5.47 -10.17
C ALA A 147 -6.05 6.84 -10.45
N ALA A 148 -7.33 6.84 -10.81
CA ALA A 148 -8.10 8.06 -11.05
C ALA A 148 -8.37 8.83 -9.74
N ASP A 149 -8.70 10.12 -9.84
CA ASP A 149 -9.30 10.83 -8.72
C ASP A 149 -10.71 10.27 -8.46
N ALA A 150 -11.05 10.07 -7.18
CA ALA A 150 -12.35 9.57 -6.76
C ALA A 150 -13.53 10.46 -7.24
N LYS A 151 -13.29 11.75 -7.46
CA LYS A 151 -14.27 12.69 -7.97
C LYS A 151 -14.65 12.41 -9.43
N ASP A 152 -13.69 11.90 -10.21
CA ASP A 152 -13.90 11.70 -11.64
C ASP A 152 -14.47 10.31 -11.94
N ARG A 153 -13.87 9.26 -11.36
CA ARG A 153 -14.23 7.88 -11.65
C ARG A 153 -14.03 7.00 -10.41
N LEU A 154 -15.08 6.85 -9.60
CA LEU A 154 -15.01 6.06 -8.35
C LEU A 154 -14.49 4.63 -8.58
N ALA A 155 -14.93 3.94 -9.64
CA ALA A 155 -14.48 2.57 -9.92
C ALA A 155 -12.98 2.43 -10.22
N LEU A 156 -12.31 3.51 -10.64
CA LEU A 156 -10.89 3.56 -10.96
C LEU A 156 -10.06 4.30 -9.90
N SER A 157 -10.70 4.82 -8.85
CA SER A 157 -10.00 5.60 -7.81
C SER A 157 -9.22 4.75 -6.81
N GLY A 158 -9.28 3.43 -6.97
CA GLY A 158 -8.57 2.47 -6.12
C GLY A 158 -7.56 1.63 -6.89
N VAL A 159 -6.88 0.78 -6.16
CA VAL A 159 -5.98 -0.25 -6.68
C VAL A 159 -6.66 -1.60 -6.56
N ASN A 160 -6.82 -2.28 -7.68
CA ASN A 160 -7.32 -3.66 -7.71
C ASN A 160 -6.21 -4.63 -7.32
N VAL A 161 -6.51 -5.49 -6.39
CA VAL A 161 -5.68 -6.63 -5.97
C VAL A 161 -6.48 -7.90 -6.20
N SER A 162 -5.95 -8.80 -7.02
CA SER A 162 -6.62 -10.01 -7.46
C SER A 162 -5.66 -11.20 -7.49
N SER A 163 -6.17 -12.39 -7.75
CA SER A 163 -5.34 -13.59 -7.99
C SER A 163 -4.39 -13.43 -9.19
N LYS A 164 -4.65 -12.46 -10.08
CA LYS A 164 -3.83 -12.17 -11.26
C LYS A 164 -2.73 -11.14 -10.99
N GLY A 165 -2.84 -10.37 -9.90
CA GLY A 165 -1.86 -9.35 -9.53
C GLY A 165 -2.48 -8.05 -9.04
N ILE A 166 -1.71 -6.99 -9.20
CA ILE A 166 -2.03 -5.63 -8.76
C ILE A 166 -2.21 -4.75 -9.98
N ALA A 167 -3.28 -3.96 -10.01
CA ALA A 167 -3.51 -2.99 -11.08
C ALA A 167 -4.03 -1.65 -10.57
N GLY A 168 -3.56 -0.55 -11.18
CA GLY A 168 -4.06 0.81 -10.98
C GLY A 168 -4.20 1.52 -12.31
N THR A 169 -5.32 2.20 -12.56
CA THR A 169 -5.58 2.91 -13.81
C THR A 169 -6.53 4.10 -13.64
N ASP A 170 -6.34 5.12 -14.45
CA ASP A 170 -7.28 6.24 -14.60
C ASP A 170 -8.09 6.16 -15.94
N GLY A 171 -7.88 5.07 -16.70
CA GLY A 171 -8.45 4.85 -18.01
C GLY A 171 -7.62 5.42 -19.17
N ARG A 172 -6.51 6.13 -18.89
CA ARG A 172 -5.55 6.64 -19.89
C ARG A 172 -4.13 6.12 -19.66
N GLN A 173 -3.82 5.72 -18.43
CA GLN A 173 -2.62 5.00 -18.04
C GLN A 173 -3.01 3.77 -17.22
N LEU A 174 -2.14 2.78 -17.19
CA LEU A 174 -2.29 1.56 -16.40
C LEU A 174 -0.92 1.12 -15.88
N PHE A 175 -0.85 0.85 -14.61
CA PHE A 175 0.21 0.03 -14.02
C PHE A 175 -0.36 -1.35 -13.69
N TYR A 176 0.29 -2.41 -14.14
CA TYR A 176 -0.06 -3.79 -13.85
C TYR A 176 1.18 -4.57 -13.45
N LEU A 177 1.11 -5.24 -12.31
CA LEU A 177 2.12 -6.19 -11.87
C LEU A 177 1.48 -7.58 -11.77
N PRO A 178 1.87 -8.55 -12.63
CA PRO A 178 1.45 -9.93 -12.48
C PRO A 178 2.06 -10.49 -11.20
N LEU A 179 1.20 -10.94 -10.30
CA LEU A 179 1.59 -11.44 -9.00
C LEU A 179 0.61 -12.54 -8.59
N PRO A 180 1.05 -13.80 -8.46
CA PRO A 180 0.16 -14.89 -8.09
C PRO A 180 -0.21 -14.78 -6.61
N LEU A 181 -1.37 -14.23 -6.33
CA LEU A 181 -1.95 -14.15 -5.00
C LEU A 181 -3.04 -15.21 -4.82
N GLN A 182 -3.13 -15.78 -3.61
CA GLN A 182 -4.14 -16.78 -3.28
C GLN A 182 -5.45 -16.12 -2.82
N LEU A 183 -6.04 -15.29 -3.69
CA LEU A 183 -7.32 -14.64 -3.43
C LEU A 183 -8.41 -15.29 -4.28
N LYS A 184 -9.57 -15.56 -3.68
CA LYS A 184 -10.76 -16.09 -4.36
C LYS A 184 -11.51 -14.97 -5.07
N ASN A 185 -11.57 -13.81 -4.46
CA ASN A 185 -12.25 -12.63 -4.97
C ASN A 185 -11.30 -11.44 -5.05
N ASP A 186 -11.56 -10.55 -5.99
CA ASP A 186 -10.82 -9.31 -6.13
C ASP A 186 -11.17 -8.34 -5.01
N VAL A 187 -10.20 -7.57 -4.55
CA VAL A 187 -10.40 -6.47 -3.61
C VAL A 187 -9.88 -5.17 -4.21
N THR A 188 -10.69 -4.12 -4.13
CA THR A 188 -10.26 -2.78 -4.56
C THR A 188 -9.94 -1.92 -3.34
N LEU A 189 -8.65 -1.64 -3.15
CA LEU A 189 -8.17 -0.79 -2.07
C LEU A 189 -8.46 0.67 -2.40
N PRO A 190 -9.14 1.44 -1.54
CA PRO A 190 -9.41 2.86 -1.78
C PRO A 190 -8.12 3.68 -1.70
N GLN A 191 -8.07 4.81 -2.40
CA GLN A 191 -6.94 5.73 -2.28
C GLN A 191 -6.85 6.28 -0.85
N SER A 192 -5.69 6.10 -0.22
CA SER A 192 -5.43 6.58 1.13
C SER A 192 -3.97 7.00 1.33
N LYS A 193 -3.78 8.14 2.00
CA LYS A 193 -2.45 8.59 2.44
C LYS A 193 -1.83 7.65 3.50
N ASN A 194 -2.65 6.81 4.13
CA ASN A 194 -2.19 5.90 5.17
C ASN A 194 -1.25 4.81 4.64
N TYR A 195 -1.39 4.38 3.39
CA TYR A 195 -0.46 3.41 2.81
C TYR A 195 0.99 3.91 2.76
N ALA A 196 1.19 5.21 2.50
CA ALA A 196 2.51 5.81 2.55
C ALA A 196 3.08 5.83 3.99
N LEU A 197 2.22 5.96 5.01
CA LEU A 197 2.64 5.86 6.42
C LEU A 197 3.01 4.44 6.80
N LEU A 198 2.25 3.46 6.33
CA LEU A 198 2.43 2.05 6.64
C LEU A 198 3.52 1.38 5.78
N LYS A 199 4.05 2.08 4.77
CA LYS A 199 5.08 1.55 3.87
C LYS A 199 6.35 1.10 4.62
N CYS A 200 6.72 1.80 5.69
CA CYS A 200 7.89 1.45 6.50
C CYS A 200 7.67 0.20 7.36
N LEU A 201 6.43 -0.24 7.52
CA LEU A 201 6.07 -1.46 8.21
C LEU A 201 6.01 -2.62 7.20
N ARG A 202 6.53 -3.77 7.57
CA ARG A 202 6.52 -4.95 6.70
C ARG A 202 5.10 -5.49 6.59
N TRP A 203 4.53 -5.48 5.38
CA TRP A 203 3.23 -6.08 5.09
C TRP A 203 3.42 -7.57 4.81
N THR A 204 2.73 -8.43 5.55
CA THR A 204 2.88 -9.88 5.45
C THR A 204 1.61 -10.58 4.94
N SER A 205 0.44 -9.98 5.17
CA SER A 205 -0.82 -10.57 4.75
C SER A 205 -1.87 -9.52 4.37
N LEU A 206 -2.76 -9.92 3.48
CA LEU A 206 -3.99 -9.20 3.11
C LEU A 206 -5.16 -10.16 3.32
N ALA A 207 -6.18 -9.71 4.02
CA ALA A 207 -7.45 -10.41 4.13
C ALA A 207 -8.59 -9.48 3.74
N HIS A 208 -9.67 -10.02 3.15
CA HIS A 208 -10.87 -9.25 2.90
C HIS A 208 -12.13 -10.09 3.10
N TRP A 209 -13.22 -9.43 3.44
CA TRP A 209 -14.50 -10.06 3.75
C TRP A 209 -15.65 -9.08 3.59
N LYS A 210 -16.85 -9.62 3.57
CA LYS A 210 -18.08 -8.85 3.61
C LYS A 210 -18.62 -8.82 5.04
N THR A 211 -18.98 -7.65 5.55
CA THR A 211 -19.56 -7.57 6.91
C THR A 211 -20.94 -8.21 6.94
N GLN A 212 -21.28 -8.79 8.10
CA GLN A 212 -22.60 -9.37 8.34
C GLN A 212 -23.55 -8.40 9.07
N THR A 213 -23.33 -7.10 8.90
CA THR A 213 -24.16 -6.04 9.48
C THR A 213 -25.35 -5.72 8.59
N THR A 214 -26.31 -4.94 9.08
CA THR A 214 -27.54 -4.51 8.35
C THR A 214 -27.20 -3.89 7.00
N ILE A 215 -26.10 -3.13 6.92
CA ILE A 215 -25.52 -2.63 5.66
C ILE A 215 -24.25 -3.44 5.42
N SER A 216 -24.31 -4.34 4.46
CA SER A 216 -23.18 -5.20 4.12
C SER A 216 -22.10 -4.39 3.40
N GLU A 217 -20.93 -4.28 4.00
CA GLU A 217 -19.78 -3.54 3.47
C GLU A 217 -18.59 -4.47 3.20
N TRP A 218 -17.83 -4.20 2.16
CA TRP A 218 -16.56 -4.88 1.94
C TRP A 218 -15.48 -4.25 2.80
N MET A 219 -14.79 -5.07 3.56
CA MET A 219 -13.66 -4.70 4.42
C MET A 219 -12.40 -5.41 3.97
N PHE A 220 -11.25 -4.79 4.23
CA PHE A 220 -9.96 -5.44 4.08
C PHE A 220 -9.07 -5.15 5.27
N THR A 221 -8.12 -6.03 5.51
CA THR A 221 -7.05 -5.86 6.49
C THR A 221 -5.70 -6.12 5.84
N ILE A 222 -4.79 -5.19 6.03
CA ILE A 222 -3.36 -5.38 5.77
C ILE A 222 -2.70 -5.56 7.13
N ALA A 223 -1.99 -6.66 7.30
CA ALA A 223 -1.30 -6.94 8.54
C ALA A 223 0.19 -7.22 8.31
N GLY A 224 0.97 -6.96 9.33
CA GLY A 224 2.38 -7.28 9.46
C GLY A 224 2.69 -7.83 10.83
N ASP A 225 3.97 -8.04 11.13
CA ASP A 225 4.42 -8.62 12.40
C ASP A 225 4.05 -7.75 13.60
N CYS A 226 4.05 -6.42 13.41
CA CYS A 226 3.82 -5.45 14.48
C CYS A 226 2.61 -4.54 14.26
N PHE A 227 1.82 -4.71 13.22
CA PHE A 227 0.66 -3.85 12.98
C PHE A 227 -0.47 -4.59 12.27
N ARG A 228 -1.68 -3.99 12.39
CA ARG A 228 -2.87 -4.35 11.62
C ARG A 228 -3.61 -3.08 11.23
N TYR A 229 -3.83 -2.91 9.93
CA TYR A 229 -4.64 -1.83 9.39
C TYR A 229 -5.86 -2.41 8.69
N THR A 230 -7.04 -2.08 9.17
CA THR A 230 -8.32 -2.52 8.62
C THR A 230 -9.08 -1.31 8.11
N ALA A 231 -9.66 -1.41 6.93
CA ALA A 231 -10.45 -0.32 6.36
C ALA A 231 -11.54 -0.86 5.40
N LYS A 232 -12.47 0.02 5.04
CA LYS A 232 -13.50 -0.26 4.04
C LYS A 232 -12.87 -0.34 2.66
N ALA A 233 -13.18 -1.42 1.91
CA ALA A 233 -12.82 -1.56 0.51
C ALA A 233 -13.82 -0.82 -0.39
N LEU A 234 -13.42 -0.51 -1.62
CA LEU A 234 -14.36 0.03 -2.61
C LEU A 234 -15.26 -1.10 -3.12
N ASP A 235 -16.56 -0.92 -2.94
CA ASP A 235 -17.58 -1.84 -3.47
C ASP A 235 -17.93 -1.46 -4.92
N THR A 236 -16.96 -1.62 -5.81
CA THR A 236 -17.10 -1.31 -7.23
C THR A 236 -16.50 -2.42 -8.07
N ARG A 237 -17.16 -2.76 -9.18
CA ARG A 237 -16.58 -3.69 -10.15
C ARG A 237 -15.42 -3.01 -10.88
N TYR A 238 -14.20 -3.46 -10.62
CA TYR A 238 -13.03 -2.98 -11.34
C TYR A 238 -13.08 -3.46 -12.81
N PRO A 239 -12.75 -2.61 -13.80
CA PRO A 239 -12.80 -2.99 -15.21
C PRO A 239 -11.76 -4.08 -15.52
N ASN A 240 -12.04 -4.88 -16.56
CA ASN A 240 -11.10 -5.89 -17.04
C ASN A 240 -9.92 -5.24 -17.79
N TYR A 241 -8.92 -4.81 -17.04
CA TYR A 241 -7.72 -4.12 -17.56
C TYR A 241 -6.82 -5.03 -18.43
N LEU A 242 -6.92 -6.35 -18.29
CA LEU A 242 -6.09 -7.26 -19.07
C LEU A 242 -6.39 -7.22 -20.58
N GLN A 243 -7.62 -6.82 -20.94
CA GLN A 243 -8.02 -6.71 -22.34
C GLN A 243 -7.34 -5.54 -23.09
N VAL A 244 -6.83 -4.53 -22.35
CA VAL A 244 -6.18 -3.37 -22.96
C VAL A 244 -4.66 -3.51 -23.04
N ILE A 245 -4.09 -4.55 -22.44
CA ILE A 245 -2.66 -4.86 -22.54
C ILE A 245 -2.40 -5.45 -23.93
N PRO A 246 -1.60 -4.82 -24.79
CA PRO A 246 -1.29 -5.34 -26.10
C PRO A 246 -0.58 -6.70 -25.98
N PRO A 247 -0.93 -7.67 -26.84
CA PRO A 247 -0.21 -8.92 -26.90
C PRO A 247 1.28 -8.72 -27.28
N ASP A 248 2.14 -9.62 -26.84
CA ASP A 248 3.54 -9.60 -27.21
C ASP A 248 3.70 -9.62 -28.74
N GLY A 249 4.68 -8.85 -29.24
CA GLY A 249 4.95 -8.76 -30.67
C GLY A 249 4.08 -7.75 -31.47
N THR A 250 3.12 -7.10 -30.85
CA THR A 250 2.31 -6.05 -31.51
C THR A 250 2.99 -4.70 -31.62
N CYS A 251 4.12 -4.53 -30.90
CA CYS A 251 4.92 -3.29 -30.92
C CYS A 251 6.04 -3.40 -31.93
N ASP A 252 6.11 -2.46 -32.86
CA ASP A 252 7.07 -2.43 -33.96
C ASP A 252 8.28 -1.53 -33.69
N VAL A 253 8.15 -0.53 -32.84
CA VAL A 253 9.23 0.38 -32.45
C VAL A 253 9.51 0.27 -30.95
N LYS A 254 10.77 0.19 -30.59
CA LYS A 254 11.22 0.13 -29.19
C LYS A 254 12.30 1.19 -28.95
N ILE A 255 12.15 1.92 -27.83
CA ILE A 255 13.13 2.86 -27.30
C ILE A 255 13.72 2.24 -26.03
N THR A 256 15.03 2.36 -25.85
CA THR A 256 15.70 2.02 -24.59
C THR A 256 16.62 3.19 -24.21
N LEU A 257 16.36 3.77 -23.06
CA LEU A 257 17.17 4.86 -22.48
C LEU A 257 18.28 4.28 -21.61
N SER A 258 19.45 4.91 -21.61
CA SER A 258 20.42 4.66 -20.53
C SER A 258 19.92 5.31 -19.22
N PRO A 259 20.40 4.86 -18.05
CA PRO A 259 20.05 5.49 -16.77
C PRO A 259 20.29 7.01 -16.77
N GLU A 260 21.42 7.46 -17.31
CA GLU A 260 21.79 8.87 -17.38
C GLU A 260 20.85 9.67 -18.31
N SER A 261 20.45 9.06 -19.44
CA SER A 261 19.48 9.66 -20.35
C SER A 261 18.09 9.74 -19.73
N ALA A 262 17.69 8.73 -18.95
CA ALA A 262 16.42 8.71 -18.23
C ALA A 262 16.38 9.80 -17.15
N GLU A 263 17.43 9.99 -16.37
CA GLU A 263 17.56 11.05 -15.38
C GLU A 263 17.57 12.45 -16.03
N SER A 264 18.30 12.61 -17.13
CA SER A 264 18.33 13.86 -17.89
C SER A 264 16.97 14.21 -18.45
N LEU A 265 16.25 13.22 -19.00
CA LEU A 265 14.88 13.38 -19.49
C LEU A 265 13.92 13.72 -18.35
N LEU A 266 14.00 13.05 -17.21
CA LEU A 266 13.19 13.34 -16.03
C LEU A 266 13.43 14.77 -15.50
N SER A 267 14.67 15.22 -15.50
CA SER A 267 15.05 16.58 -15.10
C SER A 267 14.56 17.64 -16.10
N PHE A 268 14.52 17.30 -17.38
CA PHE A 268 14.00 18.17 -18.44
C PHE A 268 12.48 18.37 -18.32
N LEU A 269 11.74 17.31 -17.99
CA LEU A 269 10.29 17.36 -17.85
C LEU A 269 9.88 18.28 -16.69
N GLY A 270 9.09 19.30 -16.98
CA GLY A 270 8.62 20.26 -16.00
C GLY A 270 7.67 19.62 -14.98
N LYS A 271 7.44 20.31 -13.84
CA LYS A 271 6.48 19.86 -12.81
C LYS A 271 5.02 19.95 -13.24
N LYS A 272 4.70 20.78 -14.24
CA LYS A 272 3.34 20.96 -14.75
C LYS A 272 3.09 19.96 -15.86
N ALA A 273 1.92 19.33 -15.84
CA ALA A 273 1.49 18.49 -16.95
C ALA A 273 1.34 19.34 -18.21
N SER A 274 2.01 18.93 -19.27
CA SER A 274 1.96 19.55 -20.58
C SER A 274 1.88 18.47 -21.65
N PHE A 275 1.68 18.86 -22.89
CA PHE A 275 1.82 17.96 -24.02
C PHE A 275 3.20 18.11 -24.64
N ALA A 276 3.72 17.03 -25.19
CA ALA A 276 4.96 17.06 -25.93
C ALA A 276 4.86 16.18 -27.17
N THR A 277 5.57 16.56 -28.21
CA THR A 277 5.81 15.73 -29.38
C THR A 277 7.13 15.02 -29.21
N LEU A 278 7.09 13.69 -29.12
CA LEU A 278 8.23 12.81 -29.09
C LEU A 278 8.56 12.38 -30.53
N THR A 279 9.73 12.76 -31.04
CA THR A 279 10.28 12.29 -32.32
C THR A 279 11.35 11.24 -32.03
N ILE A 280 11.17 10.04 -32.57
CA ILE A 280 12.03 8.89 -32.36
C ILE A 280 12.93 8.74 -33.58
N HIS A 281 14.24 8.90 -33.41
CA HIS A 281 15.26 8.63 -34.43
C HIS A 281 15.93 7.26 -34.14
N SER A 282 16.86 6.85 -34.96
CA SER A 282 17.56 5.57 -34.76
C SER A 282 18.45 5.52 -33.52
N ASP A 283 19.04 6.66 -33.13
CA ASP A 283 20.09 6.80 -32.12
C ASP A 283 19.71 7.74 -30.96
N ARG A 284 18.59 8.44 -31.09
CA ARG A 284 18.16 9.45 -30.14
C ARG A 284 16.65 9.66 -30.16
N ILE A 285 16.16 10.31 -29.13
CA ILE A 285 14.81 10.88 -29.09
C ILE A 285 14.89 12.39 -28.97
N GLU A 286 13.99 13.06 -29.65
CA GLU A 286 13.76 14.50 -29.55
C GLU A 286 12.40 14.72 -28.90
N LEU A 287 12.37 15.49 -27.82
CA LEU A 287 11.14 15.88 -27.14
C LEU A 287 10.91 17.37 -27.33
N LEU A 288 9.82 17.72 -27.97
CA LEU A 288 9.38 19.10 -28.13
C LEU A 288 8.21 19.35 -27.21
N GLU A 289 8.47 19.96 -26.05
CA GLU A 289 7.44 20.29 -25.05
C GLU A 289 6.64 21.51 -25.50
N ASP A 290 5.33 21.35 -25.53
CA ASP A 290 4.38 22.41 -25.88
C ASP A 290 3.94 23.12 -24.60
N ASN A 291 4.52 24.28 -24.34
CA ASN A 291 4.16 25.11 -23.20
C ASN A 291 3.05 26.10 -23.60
N GLU A 292 1.81 25.68 -23.45
CA GLU A 292 0.62 26.47 -23.81
C GLU A 292 0.57 27.84 -23.09
N GLN A 293 1.18 27.95 -21.89
CA GLN A 293 1.17 29.20 -21.12
C GLN A 293 2.17 30.22 -21.64
N GLU A 294 3.33 29.76 -22.08
CA GLU A 294 4.43 30.64 -22.56
C GLU A 294 4.44 30.77 -24.08
N LYS A 295 3.58 30.01 -24.78
CA LYS A 295 3.60 29.90 -26.27
C LYS A 295 5.00 29.57 -26.81
N SER A 296 5.83 28.94 -25.99
CA SER A 296 7.21 28.57 -26.30
C SER A 296 7.32 27.07 -26.48
N LEU A 297 8.13 26.67 -27.45
CA LEU A 297 8.50 25.29 -27.68
C LEU A 297 9.88 25.06 -27.05
N ARG A 298 9.94 24.11 -26.11
CA ARG A 298 11.21 23.75 -25.47
C ARG A 298 11.72 22.43 -26.04
N PRO A 299 12.80 22.46 -26.87
CA PRO A 299 13.37 21.25 -27.42
C PRO A 299 14.32 20.57 -26.43
N GLY A 300 14.28 19.24 -26.37
CA GLY A 300 15.22 18.40 -25.64
C GLY A 300 15.67 17.24 -26.51
N LEU A 301 16.99 16.95 -26.49
CA LEU A 301 17.59 15.83 -27.20
C LEU A 301 18.21 14.86 -26.20
N PHE A 302 17.86 13.57 -26.33
CA PHE A 302 18.31 12.54 -25.41
C PHE A 302 18.83 11.33 -26.19
N LYS A 303 19.98 10.80 -25.81
CA LYS A 303 20.52 9.56 -26.40
C LYS A 303 19.61 8.38 -26.03
N ALA A 304 19.27 7.57 -27.02
CA ALA A 304 18.45 6.40 -26.84
C ALA A 304 18.84 5.35 -27.91
N LYS A 305 18.74 4.09 -27.53
CA LYS A 305 18.81 2.99 -28.50
C LYS A 305 17.39 2.76 -29.02
N CYS A 306 17.17 3.07 -30.28
CA CYS A 306 15.87 2.93 -30.93
C CYS A 306 15.95 1.82 -31.98
N SER A 307 14.91 1.00 -32.05
CA SER A 307 14.80 -0.08 -33.06
C SER A 307 13.39 -0.15 -33.58
N GLY A 308 13.25 -0.49 -34.85
CA GLY A 308 11.96 -0.68 -35.53
C GLY A 308 11.94 -0.05 -36.92
N PRO A 309 10.90 -0.37 -37.69
CA PRO A 309 10.69 0.18 -39.03
C PRO A 309 10.16 1.63 -38.97
N ASN A 310 10.25 2.34 -40.09
CA ASN A 310 9.64 3.66 -40.29
C ASN A 310 10.08 4.75 -39.30
N LEU A 311 11.37 4.79 -38.98
CA LEU A 311 11.97 5.91 -38.26
C LEU A 311 12.37 7.03 -39.26
N PRO A 312 12.26 8.32 -38.92
CA PRO A 312 11.79 8.84 -37.65
C PRO A 312 10.26 8.79 -37.49
N ARG A 313 9.80 8.49 -36.25
CA ARG A 313 8.38 8.42 -35.91
C ARG A 313 8.01 9.53 -34.90
N LYS A 314 6.89 10.19 -35.12
CA LYS A 314 6.38 11.23 -34.21
C LYS A 314 5.16 10.73 -33.45
N VAL A 315 5.13 11.00 -32.13
CA VAL A 315 4.03 10.66 -31.25
C VAL A 315 3.77 11.81 -30.28
N ARG A 316 2.54 12.27 -30.17
CA ARG A 316 2.16 13.27 -29.16
C ARG A 316 1.80 12.57 -27.86
N ILE A 317 2.36 13.00 -26.75
CA ILE A 317 2.20 12.39 -25.43
C ILE A 317 1.90 13.44 -24.36
N ASN A 318 1.28 13.01 -23.28
CA ASN A 318 1.19 13.81 -22.06
C ASN A 318 2.47 13.59 -21.23
N THR A 319 3.19 14.67 -20.94
CA THR A 319 4.46 14.65 -20.20
C THR A 319 4.32 14.08 -18.80
N HIS A 320 3.14 14.22 -18.17
CA HIS A 320 2.87 13.63 -16.87
C HIS A 320 3.01 12.11 -16.90
N TYR A 321 2.49 11.42 -17.92
CA TYR A 321 2.60 9.97 -18.03
C TYR A 321 4.04 9.52 -18.31
N LEU A 322 4.76 10.26 -19.13
CA LEU A 322 6.18 9.99 -19.37
C LEU A 322 7.01 10.19 -18.09
N MET A 323 6.70 11.22 -17.31
CA MET A 323 7.35 11.46 -16.01
C MET A 323 7.05 10.33 -15.02
N GLN A 324 5.82 9.83 -14.94
CA GLN A 324 5.47 8.67 -14.11
C GLN A 324 6.22 7.42 -14.54
N PHE A 325 6.28 7.15 -15.82
CA PHE A 325 7.08 6.08 -16.42
C PHE A 325 8.53 6.08 -15.91
N LEU A 326 9.20 7.22 -16.00
CA LEU A 326 10.58 7.38 -15.53
C LEU A 326 10.72 7.25 -14.01
N LYS A 327 9.79 7.85 -13.24
CA LYS A 327 9.79 7.77 -11.76
C LYS A 327 9.57 6.36 -11.24
N MET A 328 8.86 5.51 -11.98
CA MET A 328 8.69 4.10 -11.66
C MET A 328 9.93 3.25 -12.00
N GLY A 329 10.96 3.84 -12.62
CA GLY A 329 12.20 3.16 -13.00
C GLY A 329 12.14 2.44 -14.33
N PHE A 330 11.13 2.69 -15.16
CA PHE A 330 11.08 2.16 -16.51
C PHE A 330 12.03 2.95 -17.43
N THR A 331 12.78 2.23 -18.27
CA THR A 331 13.72 2.82 -19.22
C THR A 331 13.47 2.38 -20.66
N SER A 332 12.60 1.40 -20.88
CA SER A 332 12.27 0.86 -22.20
C SER A 332 10.81 1.09 -22.52
N LEU A 333 10.51 1.70 -23.66
CA LEU A 333 9.16 2.02 -24.10
C LEU A 333 8.93 1.46 -25.50
N ALA A 334 7.86 0.70 -25.67
CA ALA A 334 7.48 0.09 -26.92
C ALA A 334 6.26 0.78 -27.52
N PHE A 335 6.25 0.93 -28.84
CA PHE A 335 5.23 1.64 -29.58
C PHE A 335 4.53 0.67 -30.52
N PRO A 336 3.23 0.46 -30.39
CA PRO A 336 2.48 -0.38 -31.29
C PRO A 336 2.39 0.22 -32.70
N SER A 337 2.24 -0.64 -33.69
CA SER A 337 2.11 -0.24 -35.10
C SER A 337 0.92 0.68 -35.35
N LYS A 338 -0.17 0.49 -34.60
CA LYS A 338 -1.38 1.32 -34.70
C LYS A 338 -1.27 2.56 -33.82
N SER A 339 -1.53 3.73 -34.38
CA SER A 339 -1.34 5.05 -33.72
C SER A 339 -2.24 5.31 -32.50
N ARG A 340 -3.33 4.55 -32.35
CA ARG A 340 -4.28 4.70 -31.23
C ARG A 340 -4.09 3.66 -30.11
N CYS A 341 -3.09 2.81 -30.22
CA CYS A 341 -2.80 1.83 -29.18
C CYS A 341 -1.90 2.45 -28.10
N PRO A 342 -1.97 1.96 -26.86
CA PRO A 342 -1.14 2.46 -25.78
C PRO A 342 0.34 2.17 -26.01
N LEU A 343 1.19 3.07 -25.52
CA LEU A 343 2.62 2.88 -25.39
C LEU A 343 2.86 1.96 -24.19
N VAL A 344 3.75 0.98 -24.32
CA VAL A 344 3.90 -0.09 -23.33
C VAL A 344 5.35 -0.21 -22.88
N SER A 345 5.56 -0.40 -21.60
CA SER A 345 6.82 -0.81 -21.02
C SER A 345 6.61 -1.99 -20.10
N SER A 346 7.39 -3.02 -20.29
CA SER A 346 7.42 -4.20 -19.42
C SER A 346 8.82 -4.42 -18.90
N ALA A 347 8.95 -4.55 -17.59
CA ALA A 347 10.20 -4.83 -16.89
C ALA A 347 9.91 -5.74 -15.70
N GLY A 348 10.94 -6.20 -15.00
CA GLY A 348 10.77 -7.02 -13.79
C GLY A 348 9.93 -6.38 -12.67
N VAL A 349 9.69 -5.08 -12.75
CA VAL A 349 8.84 -4.32 -11.82
C VAL A 349 7.37 -4.22 -12.27
N GLY A 350 6.98 -4.85 -13.38
CA GLY A 350 5.62 -4.84 -13.92
C GLY A 350 5.51 -4.27 -15.32
N THR A 351 4.28 -4.01 -15.74
CA THR A 351 3.94 -3.37 -17.01
C THR A 351 3.32 -2.01 -16.73
N TYR A 352 3.86 -0.98 -17.36
CA TYR A 352 3.27 0.35 -17.38
C TYR A 352 2.89 0.73 -18.81
N MET A 353 1.72 1.27 -18.99
CA MET A 353 1.24 1.70 -20.29
C MET A 353 0.45 2.99 -20.19
N PHE A 354 0.48 3.78 -21.26
CA PHE A 354 -0.31 5.01 -21.35
C PHE A 354 -0.71 5.33 -22.79
N MET A 355 -1.82 6.04 -22.92
CA MET A 355 -2.36 6.38 -24.22
C MET A 355 -1.63 7.57 -24.86
N PRO A 356 -1.24 7.50 -26.13
CA PRO A 356 -0.78 8.66 -26.87
C PRO A 356 -1.93 9.65 -27.05
N CYS A 357 -1.58 10.92 -27.16
CA CYS A 357 -2.54 11.97 -27.50
C CYS A 357 -2.72 12.04 -29.03
N GLY A 358 -3.94 12.19 -29.50
CA GLY A 358 -4.18 12.46 -30.93
C GLY A 358 -3.54 13.78 -31.34
N PHE A 359 -2.93 13.85 -32.52
CA PHE A 359 -2.67 15.14 -33.14
C PHE A 359 -4.03 15.77 -33.44
N SER A 360 -4.32 16.95 -32.90
CA SER A 360 -5.45 17.76 -33.40
C SER A 360 -5.18 18.04 -34.86
N SER A 361 -5.93 17.43 -35.76
CA SER A 361 -5.92 17.75 -37.19
C SER A 361 -6.53 19.13 -37.37
N GLN A 362 -5.78 20.17 -37.07
CA GLN A 362 -5.97 21.47 -37.70
C GLN A 362 -5.20 21.46 -39.02
N SER A 363 -5.77 20.87 -40.03
CA SER A 363 -5.63 21.26 -41.43
C SER A 363 -6.36 20.26 -42.31
N ASN A 364 -7.30 20.75 -42.91
CA ASN A 364 -7.96 20.52 -44.18
C ASN A 364 -9.44 20.24 -44.04
N ALA A 365 -10.15 21.37 -44.12
CA ALA A 365 -11.48 21.41 -44.63
C ALA A 365 -11.52 20.81 -46.06
N ALA A 366 -12.67 20.25 -46.39
CA ALA A 366 -13.10 19.75 -47.67
C ALA A 366 -12.72 18.29 -48.01
N ALA A 367 -13.49 17.37 -47.47
CA ALA A 367 -13.94 16.21 -48.23
C ALA A 367 -15.27 15.72 -47.66
N THR A 368 -16.33 16.10 -48.39
CA THR A 368 -17.57 15.38 -48.68
C THR A 368 -18.16 14.49 -47.57
N ALA A 369 -19.27 14.90 -47.00
CA ALA A 369 -20.14 14.11 -46.16
C ALA A 369 -20.67 12.88 -46.95
N PRO A 370 -20.67 11.70 -46.35
CA PRO A 370 -21.57 10.63 -46.81
C PRO A 370 -22.95 10.81 -46.17
N GLU A 371 -23.94 10.69 -47.00
CA GLU A 371 -25.36 10.66 -46.80
C GLU A 371 -25.81 9.68 -45.71
N PRO A 372 -26.81 9.95 -44.88
CA PRO A 372 -27.23 9.07 -43.78
C PRO A 372 -28.07 7.90 -44.32
N GLU A 373 -27.53 6.69 -44.19
CA GLU A 373 -28.31 5.47 -44.40
C GLU A 373 -29.38 5.27 -43.31
N ALA A 374 -30.54 4.85 -43.80
CA ALA A 374 -31.82 4.74 -43.15
C ALA A 374 -31.80 3.74 -41.96
N LYS A 375 -32.51 4.10 -40.93
CA LYS A 375 -32.86 3.23 -39.78
C LYS A 375 -33.82 2.13 -40.23
N PRO A 376 -33.65 0.88 -39.82
CA PRO A 376 -34.72 -0.11 -39.84
C PRO A 376 -35.63 0.00 -38.62
N ALA A 377 -36.92 -0.15 -38.91
CA ALA A 377 -38.05 0.00 -38.03
C ALA A 377 -38.02 -0.99 -36.82
N VAL A 378 -38.48 -0.47 -35.69
CA VAL A 378 -38.78 -1.20 -34.49
C VAL A 378 -40.09 -1.97 -34.69
N THR A 379 -40.05 -3.30 -34.57
CA THR A 379 -41.25 -4.15 -34.46
C THR A 379 -41.45 -4.53 -33.01
N ASN A 380 -42.51 -4.02 -32.40
CA ASN A 380 -43.01 -4.44 -31.10
C ASN A 380 -43.67 -5.82 -31.21
N SER A 381 -43.36 -6.74 -30.30
CA SER A 381 -44.22 -7.87 -29.96
C SER A 381 -44.10 -8.23 -28.47
N PRO A 382 -45.15 -8.78 -27.86
CA PRO A 382 -45.47 -8.51 -26.46
C PRO A 382 -44.98 -9.57 -25.46
N ILE A 383 -44.98 -9.11 -24.23
CA ILE A 383 -44.70 -9.75 -22.97
C ILE A 383 -45.46 -11.10 -22.81
N ALA A 384 -44.74 -12.14 -22.46
CA ALA A 384 -45.29 -13.36 -21.87
C ALA A 384 -44.66 -13.61 -20.48
N THR A 385 -45.52 -13.62 -19.49
CA THR A 385 -45.27 -13.98 -18.09
C THR A 385 -45.10 -15.50 -17.95
N PRO A 386 -44.15 -16.03 -17.21
CA PRO A 386 -44.25 -17.42 -16.77
C PRO A 386 -44.61 -17.52 -15.27
N THR A 387 -45.61 -18.33 -15.11
CA THR A 387 -46.26 -18.83 -13.91
C THR A 387 -45.33 -19.66 -13.02
N ASN A 388 -45.53 -19.49 -11.71
CA ASN A 388 -45.02 -20.34 -10.63
C ASN A 388 -45.33 -21.82 -10.82
N THR A 389 -44.35 -22.70 -10.55
CA THR A 389 -44.63 -24.08 -10.17
C THR A 389 -43.71 -24.45 -8.98
N LYS A 390 -44.35 -24.69 -7.85
CA LYS A 390 -43.79 -25.33 -6.65
C LYS A 390 -43.61 -26.82 -6.93
N THR A 391 -42.47 -27.37 -6.57
CA THR A 391 -42.34 -28.82 -6.32
C THR A 391 -41.57 -29.04 -5.02
N LYS A 392 -42.25 -29.67 -4.08
CA LYS A 392 -41.73 -30.30 -2.85
C LYS A 392 -41.20 -31.68 -3.16
N GLU A 393 -40.12 -32.08 -2.54
CA GLU A 393 -39.80 -33.43 -2.05
C GLU A 393 -38.43 -33.42 -1.38
N LYS A 394 -38.26 -33.88 -0.24
CA LYS A 394 -38.51 -34.99 0.68
C LYS A 394 -37.17 -35.49 1.24
N THR A 395 -37.12 -35.46 2.48
CA THR A 395 -36.22 -36.01 3.50
C THR A 395 -35.70 -37.43 3.21
N THR A 396 -34.43 -37.71 3.51
CA THR A 396 -34.02 -39.04 4.02
C THR A 396 -32.84 -38.87 5.01
N MET A 397 -33.09 -39.38 6.22
CA MET A 397 -32.13 -39.64 7.32
C MET A 397 -31.27 -40.88 7.01
N THR A 398 -30.12 -40.95 7.63
CA THR A 398 -29.41 -42.14 8.17
C THR A 398 -27.93 -41.82 8.27
N GLN A 399 -27.11 -42.14 9.21
CA GLN A 399 -27.07 -42.86 10.49
C GLN A 399 -25.75 -42.49 11.19
N VAL A 400 -25.81 -42.47 12.50
CA VAL A 400 -24.68 -42.33 13.43
C VAL A 400 -23.95 -43.69 13.54
N ILE A 401 -22.63 -43.67 13.52
CA ILE A 401 -21.82 -44.78 14.07
C ILE A 401 -20.82 -44.18 15.06
N THR A 402 -21.06 -44.54 16.31
CA THR A 402 -20.20 -44.38 17.50
C THR A 402 -19.21 -45.54 17.54
N SER A 403 -17.93 -45.28 17.79
CA SER A 403 -17.02 -46.30 18.33
C SER A 403 -16.07 -45.72 19.38
N THR A 404 -16.18 -46.26 20.57
CA THR A 404 -15.45 -46.03 21.79
C THR A 404 -14.03 -46.65 21.76
N PRO A 405 -13.09 -46.14 22.57
CA PRO A 405 -11.70 -46.65 22.62
C PRO A 405 -11.53 -47.77 23.64
N VAL A 406 -10.65 -48.70 23.30
CA VAL A 406 -10.19 -49.76 24.23
C VAL A 406 -8.82 -49.39 24.77
N THR A 407 -8.73 -49.37 26.08
CA THR A 407 -7.52 -49.23 26.92
C THR A 407 -6.96 -50.63 27.21
N THR A 408 -5.66 -50.87 27.12
CA THR A 408 -4.98 -51.97 27.82
C THR A 408 -3.54 -51.59 28.22
N PRO A 409 -3.07 -52.07 29.38
CA PRO A 409 -1.93 -51.47 30.12
C PRO A 409 -0.59 -52.16 29.81
N ALA A 410 0.48 -51.44 30.21
CA ALA A 410 1.89 -51.80 30.11
C ALA A 410 2.32 -52.99 31.02
N PRO A 411 3.43 -53.66 30.71
CA PRO A 411 4.30 -54.18 31.76
C PRO A 411 5.67 -53.54 31.74
N THR A 412 6.09 -53.22 32.97
CA THR A 412 7.41 -52.74 33.39
C THR A 412 8.45 -53.85 33.28
N PHE A 413 9.57 -53.56 32.58
CA PHE A 413 10.80 -54.34 32.75
C PHE A 413 12.00 -53.42 32.86
N THR A 414 12.62 -53.43 34.04
CA THR A 414 13.89 -52.81 34.37
C THR A 414 15.05 -53.75 34.00
N ARG A 415 16.00 -53.24 33.22
CA ARG A 415 17.33 -53.87 33.09
C ARG A 415 18.38 -52.79 32.84
N PRO A 416 19.54 -52.82 33.50
CA PRO A 416 20.56 -51.79 33.38
C PRO A 416 21.33 -51.95 32.06
N VAL A 417 21.56 -50.84 31.39
CA VAL A 417 22.27 -50.78 30.10
C VAL A 417 23.57 -49.98 30.29
N PRO A 418 24.69 -50.46 29.71
CA PRO A 418 25.99 -49.80 29.77
C PRO A 418 25.99 -48.50 28.99
N GLN A 419 26.71 -47.50 29.48
CA GLN A 419 26.92 -46.20 28.82
C GLN A 419 27.62 -46.40 27.46
N THR A 420 26.84 -46.28 26.40
CA THR A 420 27.36 -46.14 25.05
C THR A 420 27.25 -44.64 24.71
N THR A 421 28.38 -44.03 24.42
CA THR A 421 28.46 -42.68 23.86
C THR A 421 27.67 -42.65 22.56
N VAL A 422 26.49 -42.00 22.60
CA VAL A 422 25.64 -41.78 21.44
C VAL A 422 26.33 -40.73 20.54
N PRO A 423 26.55 -40.99 19.25
CA PRO A 423 27.07 -39.96 18.35
C PRO A 423 26.06 -38.81 18.28
N ALA A 424 26.59 -37.59 18.36
CA ALA A 424 25.78 -36.35 18.30
C ALA A 424 24.82 -36.41 17.11
N ASN A 425 23.53 -36.18 17.38
CA ASN A 425 22.49 -36.24 16.39
C ASN A 425 22.71 -35.06 15.39
N PRO A 426 22.85 -35.31 14.08
CA PRO A 426 23.08 -34.23 13.09
C PRO A 426 21.98 -33.14 13.08
N LEU A 427 20.82 -33.43 13.67
CA LEU A 427 19.77 -32.45 13.92
C LEU A 427 20.13 -31.41 15.00
N ASP A 428 20.86 -31.82 16.03
CA ASP A 428 21.27 -30.92 17.12
C ASP A 428 22.38 -29.97 16.68
N GLU A 429 23.29 -30.40 15.81
CA GLU A 429 24.29 -29.54 15.17
C GLU A 429 23.66 -28.54 14.23
N THR A 430 22.65 -28.94 13.45
CA THR A 430 21.91 -28.01 12.57
C THR A 430 21.08 -27.00 13.35
N LEU A 431 20.47 -27.40 14.46
CA LEU A 431 19.75 -26.49 15.36
C LEU A 431 20.68 -25.48 16.03
N ALA A 432 21.86 -25.92 16.49
CA ALA A 432 22.89 -25.03 17.06
C ALA A 432 23.39 -24.01 16.01
N SER A 433 23.61 -24.46 14.76
CA SER A 433 24.00 -23.58 13.65
C SER A 433 22.93 -22.56 13.29
N ILE A 434 21.65 -22.96 13.27
CA ILE A 434 20.53 -22.04 13.03
C ILE A 434 20.40 -21.01 14.16
N THR A 435 20.63 -21.44 15.41
CA THR A 435 20.58 -20.53 16.57
C THR A 435 21.72 -19.50 16.50
N ALA A 436 22.93 -19.93 16.17
CA ALA A 436 24.07 -19.03 15.99
C ALA A 436 23.85 -18.03 14.82
N MET A 437 23.27 -18.46 13.70
CA MET A 437 22.89 -17.56 12.60
C MET A 437 21.82 -16.55 13.01
N ARG A 438 20.86 -16.94 13.84
CA ARG A 438 19.85 -16.00 14.37
C ARG A 438 20.46 -14.93 15.27
N GLU A 439 21.42 -15.29 16.13
CA GLU A 439 22.14 -14.32 16.98
C GLU A 439 23.00 -13.36 16.14
N GLN A 440 23.66 -13.86 15.09
CA GLN A 440 24.40 -13.00 14.15
C GLN A 440 23.49 -12.04 13.41
N LEU A 441 22.32 -12.49 12.95
CA LEU A 441 21.32 -11.62 12.30
C LEU A 441 20.81 -10.53 13.25
N ALA A 442 20.49 -10.88 14.49
CA ALA A 442 20.05 -9.90 15.48
C ALA A 442 21.15 -8.84 15.77
N SER A 443 22.42 -9.28 15.85
CA SER A 443 23.57 -8.36 15.99
C SER A 443 23.74 -7.43 14.79
N LEU A 444 23.54 -7.92 13.57
CA LEU A 444 23.59 -7.12 12.35
C LEU A 444 22.44 -6.12 12.27
N GLU A 445 21.24 -6.48 12.69
CA GLU A 445 20.09 -5.56 12.76
C GLU A 445 20.36 -4.39 13.71
N VAL A 446 20.91 -4.65 14.88
CA VAL A 446 21.29 -3.59 15.84
C VAL A 446 22.32 -2.63 15.24
N ARG A 447 23.36 -3.17 14.58
CA ARG A 447 24.38 -2.35 13.90
C ARG A 447 23.82 -1.52 12.77
N LEU A 448 22.89 -2.06 11.98
CA LEU A 448 22.21 -1.33 10.90
C LEU A 448 21.33 -0.19 11.44
N LEU A 449 20.61 -0.43 12.53
CA LEU A 449 19.82 0.60 13.20
C LEU A 449 20.70 1.74 13.75
N GLU A 450 21.85 1.39 14.33
CA GLU A 450 22.80 2.39 14.80
C GLU A 450 23.42 3.21 13.66
N ALA A 451 23.79 2.56 12.57
CA ALA A 451 24.28 3.23 11.36
C ALA A 451 23.22 4.16 10.76
N ALA A 452 21.95 3.72 10.68
CA ALA A 452 20.85 4.55 10.22
C ALA A 452 20.61 5.78 11.12
N ARG A 453 20.72 5.63 12.43
CA ARG A 453 20.64 6.76 13.39
C ARG A 453 21.77 7.76 13.17
N LYS A 454 23.01 7.30 12.98
CA LYS A 454 24.20 8.16 12.71
C LYS A 454 24.02 8.92 11.38
N ILE A 455 23.56 8.27 10.33
CA ILE A 455 23.28 8.90 9.04
C ILE A 455 22.19 9.98 9.18
N LYS A 456 21.11 9.67 9.91
CA LYS A 456 20.02 10.63 10.14
C LYS A 456 20.50 11.86 10.92
N ALA A 457 21.33 11.68 11.94
CA ALA A 457 21.92 12.76 12.71
C ALA A 457 22.83 13.64 11.84
N ALA A 458 23.70 13.04 11.02
CA ALA A 458 24.56 13.77 10.09
C ALA A 458 23.76 14.56 9.04
N LEU A 459 22.65 14.02 8.55
CA LEU A 459 21.77 14.71 7.60
C LEU A 459 21.07 15.93 8.23
N ILE A 460 20.69 15.84 9.49
CA ILE A 460 20.09 16.96 10.23
C ILE A 460 21.14 18.07 10.43
N GLU A 461 22.37 17.70 10.81
CA GLU A 461 23.46 18.63 10.99
C GLU A 461 23.84 19.33 9.67
N GLN A 462 23.89 18.60 8.57
CA GLN A 462 24.11 19.17 7.24
C GLN A 462 23.03 20.19 6.87
N LYS A 463 21.74 19.87 7.08
CA LYS A 463 20.65 20.80 6.82
C LYS A 463 20.71 22.06 7.71
N GLN A 464 21.19 21.95 8.94
CA GLN A 464 21.40 23.11 9.80
C GLN A 464 22.52 24.01 9.26
N LYS A 465 23.64 23.44 8.84
CA LYS A 465 24.74 24.18 8.20
C LYS A 465 24.30 24.87 6.90
N GLU A 466 23.52 24.20 6.07
CA GLU A 466 22.94 24.81 4.84
C GLU A 466 22.03 26.01 5.15
N ARG A 467 21.19 25.90 6.19
CA ARG A 467 20.34 27.03 6.64
C ARG A 467 21.18 28.20 7.15
N GLN A 468 22.19 27.92 7.97
CA GLN A 468 23.10 28.95 8.48
C GLN A 468 23.84 29.65 7.34
N PHE A 469 24.30 28.90 6.34
CA PHE A 469 24.95 29.44 5.15
C PHE A 469 24.00 30.32 4.33
N ALA A 470 22.77 29.86 4.10
CA ALA A 470 21.76 30.63 3.39
C ALA A 470 21.39 31.95 4.12
N ASP A 471 21.31 31.91 5.45
CA ASP A 471 21.05 33.12 6.25
C ASP A 471 22.24 34.09 6.27
N ALA A 472 23.47 33.57 6.29
CA ALA A 472 24.67 34.38 6.17
C ALA A 472 24.75 35.07 4.79
N THR A 473 24.44 34.34 3.73
CA THR A 473 24.39 34.89 2.36
C THR A 473 23.35 36.00 2.24
N ARG A 474 22.15 35.80 2.78
CA ARG A 474 21.10 36.85 2.80
C ARG A 474 21.51 38.10 3.59
N LYS A 475 22.24 37.93 4.69
CA LYS A 475 22.78 39.06 5.45
C LYS A 475 23.81 39.85 4.66
N LEU A 476 24.72 39.15 3.96
CA LEU A 476 25.73 39.77 3.07
C LEU A 476 25.08 40.52 1.89
N GLU A 477 24.05 39.96 1.27
CA GLU A 477 23.29 40.65 0.20
C GLU A 477 22.60 41.92 0.74
N ARG A 478 22.02 41.91 1.94
CA ARG A 478 21.42 43.10 2.54
C ARG A 478 22.45 44.18 2.82
N ILE A 479 23.66 43.83 3.27
CA ILE A 479 24.74 44.78 3.50
C ILE A 479 25.20 45.36 2.15
N ARG A 480 25.34 44.53 1.10
CA ARG A 480 25.73 44.99 -0.24
C ARG A 480 24.71 45.92 -0.91
N LEU A 481 23.42 45.80 -0.57
CA LEU A 481 22.36 46.70 -1.05
C LEU A 481 22.20 47.97 -0.21
N ALA A 482 22.83 48.05 0.97
CA ALA A 482 22.79 49.20 1.88
C ALA A 482 24.01 50.12 1.76
N VAL A 483 25.01 49.71 0.99
CA VAL A 483 26.18 50.49 0.57
C VAL A 483 26.03 50.92 -0.89
#